data_3f0ac0651cf7d8d67ddc112c458bbe2f
#
_entry.id   3f0ac0651cf7d8d67ddc112c458bbe2f
#
_cell.length_a   1.000
_cell.length_b   1.000
_cell.length_c   1.000
_cell.angle_alpha   90.00
_cell.angle_beta   90.00
_cell.angle_gamma   90.00
#
_symmetry.space_group_name_H-M   'P 1'
#
loop_
_entity.id
_entity.type
_entity.pdbx_description
1 polymer ?
#
loop_
_entity_poly.entity_id
_entity_poly.type
_entity_poly.pdbx_seq_one_letter_code
_entity_poly.pdbx_strand_id
1 'polypeptide(L)'
;MPAKLPKVKGLRRRWLAGSIVPVAAILLLVGALISVGFAGNYYNSARSTLRAKASSGADYFNTYVMTGYKEYYRSATLYAATFDDSDRIELQFLNSAGRVEVTTRGLTAGTYPGTPEIAWAVESGTVQDFVGRDETTGERIIAASSLLKYNGQVVGVMRYVTGIGELDRQVSLTVLVVCGVMAAVICLIFLSSSIFISNVVAPVSAVSEAAKRISGGSYGIQIPNKYTDEMGVLVDNINDMSLKISQSEKMESEFISSVSHELRTPLTAINGWGETLLEDESCDAQQLRRGVQIILKESRRLTNMV
;
A
#
# COMPACT_ATOMS: atom_id res chain seq x y z
N MET A 1 5.42 -6.14 39.66
CA MET A 1 6.01 -5.46 38.48
C MET A 1 5.36 -6.05 37.24
N PRO A 2 4.72 -5.27 36.38
CA PRO A 2 4.12 -5.82 35.17
C PRO A 2 5.26 -6.23 34.21
N ALA A 3 5.32 -7.51 33.88
CA ALA A 3 6.28 -8.05 32.91
C ALA A 3 6.05 -7.40 31.55
N LYS A 4 7.05 -6.67 31.06
CA LYS A 4 7.08 -6.16 29.68
C LYS A 4 7.04 -7.35 28.73
N LEU A 5 5.90 -7.51 28.03
CA LEU A 5 5.75 -8.49 26.96
C LEU A 5 6.88 -8.31 25.92
N PRO A 6 7.52 -9.39 25.48
CA PRO A 6 8.59 -9.32 24.48
C PRO A 6 8.03 -8.74 23.18
N LYS A 7 8.69 -7.73 22.63
CA LYS A 7 8.36 -7.13 21.34
C LYS A 7 8.57 -8.17 20.24
N VAL A 8 7.49 -8.80 19.77
CA VAL A 8 7.48 -9.69 18.60
C VAL A 8 7.72 -8.87 17.33
N LYS A 9 8.95 -8.45 17.11
CA LYS A 9 9.37 -7.62 15.96
C LYS A 9 9.25 -8.35 14.61
N GLY A 10 9.23 -9.71 14.60
CA GLY A 10 9.27 -10.49 13.36
C GLY A 10 7.94 -10.61 12.64
N LEU A 11 6.84 -10.95 13.34
CA LEU A 11 5.53 -11.20 12.73
C LEU A 11 4.91 -9.90 12.20
N ARG A 12 4.95 -8.83 12.98
CA ARG A 12 4.43 -7.51 12.59
C ARG A 12 5.12 -6.97 11.33
N ARG A 13 6.44 -7.06 11.26
CA ARG A 13 7.22 -6.60 10.10
C ARG A 13 6.95 -7.45 8.86
N ARG A 14 6.86 -8.78 9.02
CA ARG A 14 6.55 -9.71 7.93
C ARG A 14 5.14 -9.50 7.39
N TRP A 15 4.16 -9.27 8.25
CA TRP A 15 2.79 -8.96 7.84
C TRP A 15 2.70 -7.64 7.09
N LEU A 16 3.28 -6.55 7.63
CA LEU A 16 3.30 -5.24 6.99
C LEU A 16 4.00 -5.30 5.62
N ALA A 17 5.16 -5.93 5.54
CA ALA A 17 5.88 -6.07 4.29
C ALA A 17 5.17 -7.00 3.28
N GLY A 18 4.55 -8.07 3.75
CA GLY A 18 3.86 -9.04 2.88
C GLY A 18 2.51 -8.60 2.36
N SER A 19 1.80 -7.72 3.10
CA SER A 19 0.44 -7.30 2.76
C SER A 19 0.36 -5.88 2.21
N ILE A 20 1.00 -4.91 2.87
CA ILE A 20 0.87 -3.49 2.49
C ILE A 20 1.75 -3.15 1.29
N VAL A 21 2.99 -3.63 1.26
CA VAL A 21 3.93 -3.27 0.19
C VAL A 21 3.46 -3.72 -1.20
N PRO A 22 3.00 -4.98 -1.42
CA PRO A 22 2.49 -5.39 -2.73
C PRO A 22 1.26 -4.60 -3.16
N VAL A 23 0.31 -4.36 -2.23
CA VAL A 23 -0.91 -3.60 -2.54
C VAL A 23 -0.58 -2.15 -2.87
N ALA A 24 0.29 -1.50 -2.10
CA ALA A 24 0.75 -0.14 -2.38
C ALA A 24 1.48 -0.07 -3.74
N ALA A 25 2.33 -1.05 -4.06
CA ALA A 25 3.03 -1.11 -5.35
C ALA A 25 2.05 -1.24 -6.53
N ILE A 26 1.04 -2.11 -6.41
CA ILE A 26 0.00 -2.29 -7.44
C ILE A 26 -0.81 -1.00 -7.60
N LEU A 27 -1.24 -0.36 -6.51
CA LEU A 27 -1.98 0.91 -6.55
C LEU A 27 -1.17 2.02 -7.22
N LEU A 28 0.11 2.16 -6.89
CA LEU A 28 0.99 3.14 -7.52
C LEU A 28 1.17 2.88 -9.02
N LEU A 29 1.34 1.62 -9.41
CA LEU A 29 1.46 1.24 -10.81
C LEU A 29 0.17 1.54 -11.59
N VAL A 30 -0.99 1.14 -11.06
CA VAL A 30 -2.30 1.40 -11.68
C VAL A 30 -2.58 2.90 -11.76
N GLY A 31 -2.31 3.66 -10.69
CA GLY A 31 -2.47 5.11 -10.67
C GLY A 31 -1.57 5.82 -11.70
N ALA A 32 -0.33 5.37 -11.84
CA ALA A 32 0.59 5.89 -12.86
C ALA A 32 0.09 5.58 -14.28
N LEU A 33 -0.37 4.35 -14.54
CA LEU A 33 -0.93 3.97 -15.84
C LEU A 33 -2.18 4.79 -16.20
N ILE A 34 -3.09 4.98 -15.25
CA ILE A 34 -4.29 5.80 -15.44
C ILE A 34 -3.90 7.26 -15.74
N SER A 35 -2.98 7.83 -14.96
CA SER A 35 -2.54 9.23 -15.13
C SER A 35 -1.87 9.45 -16.48
N VAL A 36 -0.96 8.58 -16.89
CA VAL A 36 -0.26 8.66 -18.18
C VAL A 36 -1.25 8.43 -19.33
N GLY A 37 -2.11 7.42 -19.23
CA GLY A 37 -3.12 7.11 -20.24
C GLY A 37 -4.13 8.25 -20.42
N PHE A 38 -4.61 8.83 -19.31
CA PHE A 38 -5.53 9.98 -19.35
C PHE A 38 -4.86 11.20 -19.99
N ALA A 39 -3.66 11.57 -19.54
CA ALA A 39 -2.91 12.69 -20.11
C ALA A 39 -2.68 12.49 -21.61
N GLY A 40 -2.16 11.33 -22.01
CA GLY A 40 -1.91 11.00 -23.42
C GLY A 40 -3.17 11.09 -24.28
N ASN A 41 -4.28 10.53 -23.80
CA ASN A 41 -5.56 10.56 -24.50
C ASN A 41 -6.12 11.99 -24.64
N TYR A 42 -5.96 12.79 -23.59
CA TYR A 42 -6.46 14.16 -23.56
C TYR A 42 -5.69 15.07 -24.55
N TYR A 43 -4.37 15.00 -24.57
CA TYR A 43 -3.55 15.74 -25.53
C TYR A 43 -3.76 15.25 -26.98
N ASN A 44 -3.86 13.93 -27.19
CA ASN A 44 -4.10 13.39 -28.52
C ASN A 44 -5.48 13.79 -29.06
N SER A 45 -6.51 13.83 -28.20
CA SER A 45 -7.84 14.30 -28.58
C SER A 45 -7.83 15.78 -28.99
N ALA A 46 -7.17 16.64 -28.21
CA ALA A 46 -7.03 18.05 -28.56
C ALA A 46 -6.28 18.24 -29.89
N ARG A 47 -5.20 17.48 -30.09
CA ARG A 47 -4.41 17.48 -31.32
C ARG A 47 -5.21 17.02 -32.53
N SER A 48 -5.94 15.92 -32.43
CA SER A 48 -6.78 15.41 -33.52
C SER A 48 -7.94 16.37 -33.87
N THR A 49 -8.54 17.00 -32.87
CA THR A 49 -9.56 18.02 -33.09
C THR A 49 -9.02 19.22 -33.83
N LEU A 50 -7.83 19.69 -33.45
CA LEU A 50 -7.20 20.83 -34.13
C LEU A 50 -6.81 20.51 -35.58
N ARG A 51 -6.27 19.30 -35.83
CA ARG A 51 -6.01 18.81 -37.19
C ARG A 51 -7.27 18.73 -38.05
N ALA A 52 -8.34 18.19 -37.52
CA ALA A 52 -9.62 18.09 -38.21
C ALA A 52 -10.15 19.49 -38.58
N LYS A 53 -10.10 20.46 -37.63
CA LYS A 53 -10.49 21.86 -37.88
C LYS A 53 -9.62 22.50 -38.92
N ALA A 54 -8.29 22.28 -38.87
CA ALA A 54 -7.36 22.82 -39.87
C ALA A 54 -7.61 22.26 -41.27
N SER A 55 -7.90 20.95 -41.37
CA SER A 55 -8.24 20.33 -42.65
C SER A 55 -9.57 20.87 -43.20
N SER A 56 -10.64 20.75 -42.41
CA SER A 56 -11.99 21.17 -42.87
C SER A 56 -12.07 22.66 -43.13
N GLY A 57 -11.39 23.47 -42.30
CA GLY A 57 -11.37 24.94 -42.47
C GLY A 57 -10.64 25.33 -43.75
N ALA A 58 -9.48 24.72 -44.04
CA ALA A 58 -8.78 24.99 -45.28
C ALA A 58 -9.53 24.52 -46.52
N ASP A 59 -10.16 23.32 -46.45
CA ASP A 59 -10.95 22.80 -47.56
C ASP A 59 -12.16 23.70 -47.85
N TYR A 60 -12.84 24.15 -46.80
CA TYR A 60 -13.95 25.10 -46.94
C TYR A 60 -13.49 26.44 -47.51
N PHE A 61 -12.39 27.00 -47.01
CA PHE A 61 -11.83 28.25 -47.48
C PHE A 61 -11.37 28.16 -48.94
N ASN A 62 -10.68 27.10 -49.32
CA ASN A 62 -10.22 26.86 -50.67
C ASN A 62 -11.41 26.71 -51.66
N THR A 63 -12.49 26.06 -51.24
CA THR A 63 -13.61 25.72 -52.15
C THR A 63 -14.62 26.85 -52.28
N TYR A 64 -14.95 27.54 -51.20
CA TYR A 64 -16.12 28.42 -51.13
C TYR A 64 -15.80 29.89 -50.85
N VAL A 65 -14.67 30.17 -50.19
CA VAL A 65 -14.39 31.51 -49.71
C VAL A 65 -13.41 32.23 -50.63
N MET A 66 -12.45 31.51 -51.22
CA MET A 66 -11.39 32.07 -52.02
C MET A 66 -11.81 32.19 -53.49
N THR A 67 -12.20 33.38 -53.88
CA THR A 67 -12.67 33.67 -55.25
C THR A 67 -11.55 34.16 -56.19
N GLY A 68 -10.41 34.60 -55.63
CA GLY A 68 -9.26 35.05 -56.37
C GLY A 68 -8.08 35.43 -55.46
N TYR A 69 -6.87 35.41 -56.02
CA TYR A 69 -5.66 35.77 -55.28
C TYR A 69 -5.67 37.21 -54.72
N LYS A 70 -6.23 38.14 -55.48
CA LYS A 70 -6.34 39.57 -55.05
C LYS A 70 -7.32 39.78 -53.92
N GLU A 71 -8.27 38.85 -53.69
CA GLU A 71 -9.26 38.92 -52.64
C GLU A 71 -8.89 38.08 -51.40
N TYR A 72 -7.77 37.40 -51.46
CA TYR A 72 -7.31 36.53 -50.36
C TYR A 72 -7.35 37.23 -48.99
N TYR A 73 -6.71 38.41 -48.91
CA TYR A 73 -6.65 39.15 -47.65
C TYR A 73 -8.03 39.55 -47.11
N ARG A 74 -8.90 40.01 -47.98
CA ARG A 74 -10.28 40.38 -47.60
C ARG A 74 -11.07 39.17 -47.14
N SER A 75 -10.96 38.08 -47.84
CA SER A 75 -11.64 36.80 -47.52
C SER A 75 -11.10 36.22 -46.21
N ALA A 76 -9.80 36.26 -45.98
CA ALA A 76 -9.17 35.82 -44.75
C ALA A 76 -9.62 36.66 -43.54
N THR A 77 -9.69 37.98 -43.72
CA THR A 77 -10.16 38.93 -42.69
C THR A 77 -11.62 38.65 -42.30
N LEU A 78 -12.50 38.46 -43.31
CA LEU A 78 -13.93 38.18 -43.09
C LEU A 78 -14.08 36.82 -42.41
N TYR A 79 -13.36 35.79 -42.87
CA TYR A 79 -13.43 34.45 -42.27
C TYR A 79 -12.92 34.46 -40.83
N ALA A 80 -11.80 35.15 -40.53
CA ALA A 80 -11.31 35.31 -39.16
C ALA A 80 -12.28 36.05 -38.26
N ALA A 81 -12.98 37.09 -38.78
CA ALA A 81 -13.98 37.85 -38.00
C ALA A 81 -15.26 37.04 -37.67
N THR A 82 -15.58 36.02 -38.49
CA THR A 82 -16.76 35.14 -38.27
C THR A 82 -16.41 33.81 -37.61
N PHE A 83 -15.16 33.64 -37.14
CA PHE A 83 -14.71 32.41 -36.54
C PHE A 83 -15.25 32.25 -35.10
N ASP A 84 -16.16 31.29 -34.89
CA ASP A 84 -16.93 31.12 -33.66
C ASP A 84 -16.07 30.69 -32.44
N ASP A 85 -15.01 29.93 -32.66
CA ASP A 85 -14.15 29.39 -31.58
C ASP A 85 -13.00 30.32 -31.19
N SER A 86 -13.01 31.59 -31.53
CA SER A 86 -11.94 32.56 -31.32
C SER A 86 -11.51 32.75 -29.87
N ASP A 87 -12.37 32.39 -28.91
CA ASP A 87 -12.05 32.42 -27.46
C ASP A 87 -11.04 31.36 -27.03
N ARG A 88 -11.03 30.21 -27.70
CA ARG A 88 -10.20 29.03 -27.34
C ARG A 88 -9.11 28.75 -28.34
N ILE A 89 -9.37 29.01 -29.60
CA ILE A 89 -8.49 28.69 -30.73
C ILE A 89 -8.17 29.99 -31.47
N GLU A 90 -6.90 30.30 -31.62
CA GLU A 90 -6.46 31.38 -32.46
C GLU A 90 -6.33 30.87 -33.91
N LEU A 91 -7.01 31.54 -34.83
CA LEU A 91 -6.89 31.29 -36.24
C LEU A 91 -5.96 32.35 -36.85
N GLN A 92 -4.97 31.89 -37.61
CA GLN A 92 -3.96 32.70 -38.29
C GLN A 92 -3.95 32.36 -39.76
N PHE A 93 -3.88 33.37 -40.61
CA PHE A 93 -3.63 33.26 -42.01
C PHE A 93 -2.21 33.76 -42.31
N LEU A 94 -1.39 32.93 -42.91
CA LEU A 94 -0.02 33.21 -43.24
C LEU A 94 0.10 33.27 -44.78
N ASN A 95 0.95 34.19 -45.26
CA ASN A 95 1.29 34.23 -46.67
C ASN A 95 2.26 33.11 -47.08
N SER A 96 2.61 33.05 -48.37
CA SER A 96 3.54 32.08 -48.95
C SER A 96 4.95 32.16 -48.33
N ALA A 97 5.33 33.29 -47.71
CA ALA A 97 6.58 33.47 -46.96
C ALA A 97 6.49 33.05 -45.49
N GLY A 98 5.35 32.50 -45.02
CA GLY A 98 5.16 32.07 -43.65
C GLY A 98 4.94 33.19 -42.63
N ARG A 99 4.61 34.42 -43.08
CA ARG A 99 4.33 35.56 -42.20
C ARG A 99 2.82 35.69 -41.97
N VAL A 100 2.43 35.97 -40.73
CA VAL A 100 1.03 36.21 -40.36
C VAL A 100 0.52 37.47 -41.03
N GLU A 101 -0.58 37.36 -41.77
CA GLU A 101 -1.29 38.50 -42.36
C GLU A 101 -2.56 38.84 -41.63
N VAL A 102 -3.31 37.80 -41.20
CA VAL A 102 -4.57 37.95 -40.44
C VAL A 102 -4.56 36.99 -39.26
N THR A 103 -5.03 37.45 -38.12
CA THR A 103 -5.17 36.64 -36.94
C THR A 103 -6.46 37.03 -36.19
N THR A 104 -7.07 36.07 -35.46
CA THR A 104 -8.21 36.35 -34.60
C THR A 104 -7.75 37.00 -33.28
N ARG A 105 -6.52 36.70 -32.82
CA ARG A 105 -5.89 37.33 -31.63
C ARG A 105 -4.42 36.94 -31.57
N GLY A 106 -3.66 37.64 -30.73
CA GLY A 106 -2.31 37.24 -30.27
C GLY A 106 -1.17 37.83 -31.10
N LEU A 107 -0.85 37.24 -32.23
CA LEU A 107 0.32 37.67 -33.02
C LEU A 107 0.04 38.92 -33.84
N THR A 108 1.02 39.83 -33.86
CA THR A 108 0.94 41.01 -34.71
C THR A 108 1.16 40.61 -36.18
N ALA A 109 0.42 41.26 -37.10
CA ALA A 109 0.62 41.06 -38.53
C ALA A 109 2.10 41.28 -38.93
N GLY A 110 2.62 40.42 -39.79
CA GLY A 110 4.02 40.42 -40.20
C GLY A 110 4.96 39.56 -39.37
N THR A 111 4.49 39.02 -38.24
CA THR A 111 5.27 38.11 -37.38
C THR A 111 5.44 36.75 -38.05
N TYR A 112 6.61 36.11 -37.81
CA TYR A 112 6.88 34.73 -38.19
C TYR A 112 6.74 33.81 -36.98
N PRO A 113 5.83 32.83 -36.94
CA PRO A 113 5.56 32.00 -35.77
C PRO A 113 6.70 31.09 -35.33
N GLY A 114 7.71 30.83 -36.13
CA GLY A 114 8.89 30.06 -35.73
C GLY A 114 8.69 28.57 -35.46
N THR A 115 7.47 28.04 -35.65
CA THR A 115 7.13 26.65 -35.36
C THR A 115 7.18 25.77 -36.59
N PRO A 116 7.61 24.48 -36.47
CA PRO A 116 8.01 23.66 -37.63
C PRO A 116 6.83 23.14 -38.48
N GLU A 117 5.61 23.08 -37.94
CA GLU A 117 4.43 22.52 -38.65
C GLU A 117 4.07 23.29 -39.91
N ILE A 118 4.41 24.56 -39.98
CA ILE A 118 4.19 25.40 -41.18
C ILE A 118 5.06 24.89 -42.33
N ALA A 119 6.35 24.68 -42.06
CA ALA A 119 7.31 24.16 -43.05
C ALA A 119 6.94 22.73 -43.46
N TRP A 120 6.59 21.89 -42.47
CA TRP A 120 6.17 20.50 -42.75
C TRP A 120 4.87 20.44 -43.60
N ALA A 121 3.91 21.34 -43.36
CA ALA A 121 2.69 21.40 -44.15
C ALA A 121 2.99 21.80 -45.59
N VAL A 122 3.90 22.78 -45.83
CA VAL A 122 4.30 23.20 -47.14
C VAL A 122 5.05 22.08 -47.89
N GLU A 123 5.93 21.36 -47.21
CA GLU A 123 6.73 20.28 -47.78
C GLU A 123 5.89 19.04 -48.12
N SER A 124 5.02 18.61 -47.16
CA SER A 124 4.21 17.39 -47.31
C SER A 124 2.96 17.59 -48.17
N GLY A 125 2.49 18.81 -48.29
CA GLY A 125 1.21 19.12 -48.97
C GLY A 125 -0.03 18.72 -48.18
N THR A 126 0.13 18.29 -46.90
CA THR A 126 -0.93 17.78 -46.03
C THR A 126 -0.95 18.54 -44.71
N VAL A 127 -2.06 18.38 -43.95
CA VAL A 127 -2.18 18.99 -42.61
C VAL A 127 -1.09 18.45 -41.70
N GLN A 128 -0.32 19.35 -41.10
CA GLN A 128 0.69 19.01 -40.10
C GLN A 128 0.39 19.69 -38.78
N ASP A 129 0.83 19.08 -37.70
CA ASP A 129 0.62 19.62 -36.36
C ASP A 129 1.90 19.58 -35.51
N PHE A 130 1.95 20.46 -34.56
CA PHE A 130 3.07 20.63 -33.63
C PHE A 130 2.53 20.78 -32.21
N VAL A 131 3.23 20.14 -31.26
CA VAL A 131 2.98 20.28 -29.82
C VAL A 131 4.30 20.70 -29.19
N GLY A 132 4.38 21.91 -28.68
CA GLY A 132 5.61 22.42 -28.11
C GLY A 132 5.44 23.83 -27.53
N ARG A 133 6.56 24.53 -27.47
CA ARG A 133 6.59 25.91 -27.01
C ARG A 133 6.68 26.83 -28.25
N ASP A 134 5.81 27.82 -28.28
CA ASP A 134 5.89 28.88 -29.28
C ASP A 134 7.08 29.78 -28.93
N GLU A 135 8.01 29.96 -29.90
CA GLU A 135 9.23 30.75 -29.65
C GLU A 135 8.94 32.23 -29.48
N THR A 136 7.82 32.72 -30.04
CA THR A 136 7.45 34.14 -30.00
C THR A 136 6.77 34.53 -28.69
N THR A 137 5.85 33.68 -28.20
CA THR A 137 5.05 33.94 -26.96
C THR A 137 5.64 33.25 -25.74
N GLY A 138 6.48 32.22 -25.93
CA GLY A 138 7.01 31.39 -24.86
C GLY A 138 5.99 30.40 -24.28
N GLU A 139 4.74 30.42 -24.74
CA GLU A 139 3.65 29.56 -24.26
C GLU A 139 3.72 28.14 -24.84
N ARG A 140 3.23 27.18 -24.10
CA ARG A 140 3.03 25.83 -24.63
C ARG A 140 1.75 25.79 -25.44
N ILE A 141 1.85 25.36 -26.69
CA ILE A 141 0.75 25.37 -27.66
C ILE A 141 0.61 24.00 -28.35
N ILE A 142 -0.60 23.78 -28.88
CA ILE A 142 -0.84 22.88 -30.01
C ILE A 142 -1.17 23.75 -31.19
N ALA A 143 -0.45 23.54 -32.30
CA ALA A 143 -0.72 24.21 -33.57
C ALA A 143 -0.96 23.18 -34.66
N ALA A 144 -1.88 23.49 -35.58
CA ALA A 144 -2.12 22.68 -36.78
C ALA A 144 -2.22 23.59 -37.98
N SER A 145 -1.44 23.29 -39.01
CA SER A 145 -1.32 24.08 -40.24
C SER A 145 -1.80 23.31 -41.46
N SER A 146 -2.56 23.95 -42.28
CA SER A 146 -3.05 23.43 -43.58
C SER A 146 -2.82 24.42 -44.71
N LEU A 147 -2.61 23.93 -45.92
CA LEU A 147 -2.32 24.76 -47.07
C LEU A 147 -3.57 25.41 -47.66
N LEU A 148 -3.45 26.68 -48.01
CA LEU A 148 -4.39 27.38 -48.82
C LEU A 148 -3.92 27.37 -50.27
N LYS A 149 -4.73 26.83 -51.17
CA LYS A 149 -4.43 26.62 -52.57
C LYS A 149 -5.41 27.31 -53.48
N TYR A 150 -4.94 28.01 -54.52
CA TYR A 150 -5.74 28.57 -55.59
C TYR A 150 -5.18 28.09 -56.92
N ASN A 151 -6.03 27.49 -57.74
CA ASN A 151 -5.59 26.89 -59.03
C ASN A 151 -4.38 25.98 -58.93
N GLY A 152 -4.26 25.20 -57.81
CA GLY A 152 -3.16 24.28 -57.55
C GLY A 152 -1.87 24.93 -57.01
N GLN A 153 -1.79 26.26 -56.93
CA GLN A 153 -0.65 26.97 -56.35
C GLN A 153 -0.92 27.27 -54.86
N VAL A 154 0.12 27.13 -54.01
CA VAL A 154 0.05 27.50 -52.60
C VAL A 154 0.08 29.02 -52.49
N VAL A 155 -0.97 29.61 -51.94
CA VAL A 155 -1.11 31.06 -51.76
C VAL A 155 -0.90 31.47 -50.32
N GLY A 156 -0.99 30.54 -49.39
CA GLY A 156 -0.80 30.77 -47.95
C GLY A 156 -1.00 29.53 -47.14
N VAL A 157 -0.99 29.70 -45.82
CA VAL A 157 -1.23 28.67 -44.82
C VAL A 157 -2.29 29.13 -43.84
N MET A 158 -3.24 28.27 -43.56
CA MET A 158 -4.21 28.45 -42.49
C MET A 158 -3.71 27.69 -41.26
N ARG A 159 -3.49 28.37 -40.15
CA ARG A 159 -2.94 27.84 -38.93
C ARG A 159 -3.93 28.01 -37.77
N TYR A 160 -4.22 26.94 -37.07
CA TYR A 160 -5.01 26.94 -35.85
C TYR A 160 -4.11 26.69 -34.66
N VAL A 161 -4.20 27.54 -33.64
CA VAL A 161 -3.34 27.49 -32.46
C VAL A 161 -4.18 27.51 -31.20
N THR A 162 -3.88 26.67 -30.22
CA THR A 162 -4.47 26.71 -28.90
C THR A 162 -3.43 26.59 -27.81
N GLY A 163 -3.57 27.38 -26.76
CA GLY A 163 -2.72 27.26 -25.58
C GLY A 163 -3.02 25.98 -24.79
N ILE A 164 -1.98 25.32 -24.31
CA ILE A 164 -2.12 24.08 -23.52
C ILE A 164 -2.40 24.35 -22.04
N GLY A 165 -2.32 25.59 -21.56
CA GLY A 165 -2.45 25.93 -20.13
C GLY A 165 -3.68 25.38 -19.45
N GLU A 166 -4.87 25.49 -20.08
CA GLU A 166 -6.12 24.93 -19.54
C GLU A 166 -6.12 23.38 -19.60
N LEU A 167 -5.52 22.79 -20.63
CA LEU A 167 -5.32 21.34 -20.73
C LEU A 167 -4.41 20.84 -19.63
N ASP A 168 -3.26 21.49 -19.41
CA ASP A 168 -2.31 21.16 -18.35
C ASP A 168 -2.97 21.27 -16.96
N ARG A 169 -3.79 22.29 -16.73
CA ARG A 169 -4.54 22.46 -15.49
C ARG A 169 -5.54 21.32 -15.24
N GLN A 170 -6.33 20.95 -16.25
CA GLN A 170 -7.28 19.84 -16.12
C GLN A 170 -6.61 18.51 -15.91
N VAL A 171 -5.52 18.22 -16.62
CA VAL A 171 -4.70 17.03 -16.42
C VAL A 171 -4.12 17.01 -15.00
N SER A 172 -3.56 18.13 -14.55
CA SER A 172 -2.99 18.24 -13.20
C SER A 172 -4.03 18.02 -12.10
N LEU A 173 -5.23 18.58 -12.25
CA LEU A 173 -6.33 18.36 -11.31
C LEU A 173 -6.75 16.88 -11.26
N THR A 174 -6.87 16.25 -12.42
CA THR A 174 -7.22 14.81 -12.50
C THR A 174 -6.14 13.94 -11.83
N VAL A 175 -4.87 14.21 -12.12
CA VAL A 175 -3.74 13.50 -11.47
C VAL A 175 -3.76 13.72 -9.96
N LEU A 176 -4.03 14.93 -9.49
CA LEU A 176 -4.12 15.25 -8.06
C LEU A 176 -5.26 14.47 -7.39
N VAL A 177 -6.42 14.37 -8.02
CA VAL A 177 -7.56 13.57 -7.52
C VAL A 177 -7.18 12.09 -7.45
N VAL A 178 -6.55 11.53 -8.50
CA VAL A 178 -6.10 10.13 -8.51
C VAL A 178 -5.10 9.89 -7.37
N CYS A 179 -4.12 10.78 -7.18
CA CYS A 179 -3.17 10.69 -6.07
C CYS A 179 -3.86 10.78 -4.70
N GLY A 180 -4.86 11.66 -4.54
CA GLY A 180 -5.65 11.78 -3.32
C GLY A 180 -6.42 10.50 -2.98
N VAL A 181 -7.06 9.89 -3.97
CA VAL A 181 -7.78 8.62 -3.81
C VAL A 181 -6.80 7.50 -3.42
N MET A 182 -5.65 7.40 -4.10
CA MET A 182 -4.63 6.41 -3.75
C MET A 182 -4.11 6.58 -2.31
N ALA A 183 -3.83 7.81 -1.91
CA ALA A 183 -3.39 8.11 -0.54
C ALA A 183 -4.45 7.73 0.50
N ALA A 184 -5.73 7.99 0.24
CA ALA A 184 -6.85 7.60 1.10
C ALA A 184 -6.95 6.07 1.23
N VAL A 185 -6.85 5.33 0.12
CA VAL A 185 -6.88 3.86 0.13
C VAL A 185 -5.69 3.28 0.91
N ILE A 186 -4.48 3.80 0.71
CA ILE A 186 -3.29 3.37 1.47
C ILE A 186 -3.48 3.65 2.97
N CYS A 187 -4.03 4.80 3.33
CA CYS A 187 -4.33 5.14 4.72
C CYS A 187 -5.34 4.16 5.35
N LEU A 188 -6.42 3.83 4.64
CA LEU A 188 -7.41 2.85 5.09
C LEU A 188 -6.80 1.45 5.29
N ILE A 189 -5.96 0.99 4.37
CA ILE A 189 -5.25 -0.28 4.49
C ILE A 189 -4.33 -0.28 5.71
N PHE A 190 -3.61 0.82 5.94
CA PHE A 190 -2.73 0.97 7.10
C PHE A 190 -3.52 0.94 8.42
N LEU A 191 -4.64 1.65 8.50
CA LEU A 191 -5.53 1.65 9.69
C LEU A 191 -6.10 0.26 9.95
N SER A 192 -6.67 -0.39 8.92
CA SER A 192 -7.20 -1.76 9.01
C SER A 192 -6.13 -2.76 9.44
N SER A 193 -4.94 -2.68 8.85
CA SER A 193 -3.80 -3.54 9.23
C SER A 193 -3.35 -3.30 10.69
N SER A 194 -3.38 -2.06 11.16
CA SER A 194 -3.03 -1.72 12.54
C SER A 194 -4.03 -2.33 13.54
N ILE A 195 -5.31 -2.24 13.24
CA ILE A 195 -6.39 -2.85 14.03
C ILE A 195 -6.24 -4.37 14.06
N PHE A 196 -6.00 -5.00 12.91
CA PHE A 196 -5.80 -6.45 12.82
C PHE A 196 -4.58 -6.92 13.63
N ILE A 197 -3.47 -6.19 13.55
CA ILE A 197 -2.28 -6.52 14.35
C ILE A 197 -2.55 -6.42 15.85
N SER A 198 -3.31 -5.42 16.28
CA SER A 198 -3.64 -5.21 17.68
C SER A 198 -4.60 -6.26 18.22
N ASN A 199 -5.63 -6.61 17.45
CA ASN A 199 -6.74 -7.43 17.93
C ASN A 199 -6.56 -8.93 17.66
N VAL A 200 -5.73 -9.31 16.69
CA VAL A 200 -5.53 -10.71 16.31
C VAL A 200 -4.09 -11.17 16.53
N VAL A 201 -3.14 -10.49 15.89
CA VAL A 201 -1.73 -10.96 15.89
C VAL A 201 -1.09 -10.87 17.27
N ALA A 202 -1.36 -9.81 18.01
CA ALA A 202 -0.78 -9.60 19.34
C ALA A 202 -1.27 -10.64 20.37
N PRO A 203 -2.58 -10.93 20.52
CA PRO A 203 -3.05 -11.96 21.44
C PRO A 203 -2.59 -13.37 21.07
N VAL A 204 -2.61 -13.74 19.77
CA VAL A 204 -2.10 -15.04 19.31
C VAL A 204 -0.63 -15.21 19.66
N SER A 205 0.16 -14.16 19.50
CA SER A 205 1.58 -14.18 19.88
C SER A 205 1.78 -14.32 21.40
N ALA A 206 0.94 -13.65 22.21
CA ALA A 206 0.97 -13.76 23.66
C ALA A 206 0.61 -15.19 24.15
N VAL A 207 -0.42 -15.79 23.56
CA VAL A 207 -0.83 -17.17 23.81
C VAL A 207 0.30 -18.15 23.45
N SER A 208 0.93 -18.00 22.28
CA SER A 208 2.04 -18.84 21.84
C SER A 208 3.25 -18.75 22.79
N GLU A 209 3.56 -17.55 23.27
CA GLU A 209 4.66 -17.36 24.24
C GLU A 209 4.32 -17.97 25.61
N ALA A 210 3.08 -17.80 26.08
CA ALA A 210 2.63 -18.42 27.34
C ALA A 210 2.67 -19.95 27.25
N ALA A 211 2.17 -20.54 26.15
CA ALA A 211 2.22 -21.97 25.93
C ALA A 211 3.66 -22.50 25.92
N LYS A 212 4.59 -21.78 25.30
CA LYS A 212 6.02 -22.11 25.32
C LYS A 212 6.63 -22.07 26.72
N ARG A 213 6.25 -21.10 27.54
CA ARG A 213 6.72 -21.00 28.94
C ARG A 213 6.11 -22.09 29.81
N ILE A 214 4.85 -22.45 29.61
CA ILE A 214 4.18 -23.56 30.31
C ILE A 214 4.89 -24.88 29.99
N SER A 215 5.18 -25.14 28.71
CA SER A 215 5.91 -26.34 28.28
C SER A 215 7.36 -26.39 28.83
N GLY A 216 7.94 -25.26 29.17
CA GLY A 216 9.24 -25.14 29.83
C GLY A 216 9.21 -25.17 31.35
N GLY A 217 8.08 -25.57 31.96
CA GLY A 217 7.95 -25.74 33.42
C GLY A 217 7.52 -24.46 34.17
N SER A 218 7.16 -23.37 33.49
CA SER A 218 6.66 -22.17 34.15
C SER A 218 5.13 -22.23 34.25
N TYR A 219 4.61 -22.88 35.28
CA TYR A 219 3.17 -23.06 35.47
C TYR A 219 2.52 -21.87 36.21
N GLY A 220 1.19 -21.73 36.09
CA GLY A 220 0.42 -20.67 36.75
C GLY A 220 0.56 -19.28 36.15
N ILE A 221 1.12 -19.18 34.94
CA ILE A 221 1.23 -17.91 34.19
C ILE A 221 -0.16 -17.50 33.74
N GLN A 222 -0.49 -16.21 33.88
CA GLN A 222 -1.72 -15.62 33.37
C GLN A 222 -1.42 -14.54 32.35
N ILE A 223 -2.16 -14.57 31.23
CA ILE A 223 -2.19 -13.55 30.19
C ILE A 223 -3.31 -12.59 30.53
N PRO A 224 -3.08 -11.26 30.57
CA PRO A 224 -4.14 -10.29 30.78
C PRO A 224 -5.17 -10.37 29.66
N ASN A 225 -6.42 -10.75 29.97
CA ASN A 225 -7.50 -10.76 28.99
C ASN A 225 -8.09 -9.36 28.88
N LYS A 226 -8.01 -8.78 27.67
CA LYS A 226 -8.58 -7.47 27.28
C LYS A 226 -9.59 -7.61 26.15
N TYR A 227 -9.87 -8.82 25.71
CA TYR A 227 -10.65 -9.13 24.53
C TYR A 227 -12.00 -9.69 24.95
N THR A 228 -13.06 -9.35 24.22
CA THR A 228 -14.44 -9.78 24.48
C THR A 228 -14.98 -10.73 23.40
N ASP A 229 -14.13 -11.11 22.47
CA ASP A 229 -14.40 -11.97 21.33
C ASP A 229 -13.77 -13.37 21.50
N GLU A 230 -13.66 -14.14 20.44
CA GLU A 230 -13.07 -15.49 20.43
C GLU A 230 -11.60 -15.48 20.90
N MET A 231 -10.91 -14.34 20.76
CA MET A 231 -9.55 -14.18 21.30
C MET A 231 -9.55 -14.11 22.81
N GLY A 232 -10.59 -13.51 23.39
CA GLY A 232 -10.80 -13.52 24.84
C GLY A 232 -11.00 -14.93 25.38
N VAL A 233 -11.86 -15.70 24.74
CA VAL A 233 -12.10 -17.11 25.10
C VAL A 233 -10.83 -17.95 24.99
N LEU A 234 -10.03 -17.71 23.96
CA LEU A 234 -8.73 -18.40 23.78
C LEU A 234 -7.75 -18.08 24.92
N VAL A 235 -7.64 -16.81 25.30
CA VAL A 235 -6.81 -16.37 26.41
C VAL A 235 -7.25 -16.99 27.73
N ASP A 236 -8.54 -17.02 28.01
CA ASP A 236 -9.10 -17.61 29.23
C ASP A 236 -8.85 -19.14 29.31
N ASN A 237 -9.04 -19.85 28.20
CA ASN A 237 -8.74 -21.28 28.12
C ASN A 237 -7.26 -21.59 28.42
N ILE A 238 -6.33 -20.78 27.92
CA ILE A 238 -4.90 -20.95 28.23
C ILE A 238 -4.59 -20.62 29.68
N ASN A 239 -5.21 -19.59 30.23
CA ASN A 239 -5.06 -19.24 31.65
C ASN A 239 -5.58 -20.36 32.56
N ASP A 240 -6.76 -20.93 32.27
CA ASP A 240 -7.34 -22.05 33.01
C ASP A 240 -6.45 -23.30 32.92
N MET A 241 -5.95 -23.62 31.72
CA MET A 241 -5.00 -24.72 31.52
C MET A 241 -3.75 -24.54 32.38
N SER A 242 -3.16 -23.34 32.33
CA SER A 242 -1.97 -23.01 33.12
C SER A 242 -2.17 -23.16 34.62
N LEU A 243 -3.33 -22.73 35.11
CA LEU A 243 -3.69 -22.86 36.52
C LEU A 243 -3.90 -24.33 36.95
N LYS A 244 -4.62 -25.13 36.14
CA LYS A 244 -4.81 -26.55 36.40
C LYS A 244 -3.51 -27.33 36.44
N ILE A 245 -2.58 -27.07 35.51
CA ILE A 245 -1.25 -27.70 35.51
C ILE A 245 -0.48 -27.31 36.78
N SER A 246 -0.51 -26.03 37.17
CA SER A 246 0.15 -25.57 38.41
C SER A 246 -0.40 -26.25 39.67
N GLN A 247 -1.71 -26.45 39.72
CA GLN A 247 -2.36 -27.16 40.84
C GLN A 247 -1.98 -28.63 40.86
N SER A 248 -1.94 -29.30 39.69
CA SER A 248 -1.54 -30.70 39.60
C SER A 248 -0.10 -30.92 40.03
N GLU A 249 0.83 -30.09 39.57
CA GLU A 249 2.24 -30.12 39.96
C GLU A 249 2.43 -29.91 41.47
N LYS A 250 1.66 -28.98 42.05
CA LYS A 250 1.70 -28.73 43.49
C LYS A 250 1.21 -29.96 44.28
N MET A 251 0.10 -30.57 43.86
CA MET A 251 -0.43 -31.80 44.51
C MET A 251 0.56 -32.95 44.40
N GLU A 252 1.20 -33.12 43.21
CA GLU A 252 2.21 -34.16 43.01
C GLU A 252 3.43 -33.94 43.93
N SER A 253 3.92 -32.73 44.04
CA SER A 253 5.06 -32.38 44.92
C SER A 253 4.70 -32.58 46.39
N GLU A 254 3.51 -32.16 46.83
CA GLU A 254 3.02 -32.38 48.20
C GLU A 254 2.86 -33.88 48.49
N PHE A 255 2.32 -34.65 47.51
CA PHE A 255 2.20 -36.11 47.65
C PHE A 255 3.55 -36.78 47.81
N ILE A 256 4.50 -36.48 46.91
CA ILE A 256 5.89 -37.04 47.02
C ILE A 256 6.55 -36.68 48.36
N SER A 257 6.38 -35.43 48.78
CA SER A 257 6.92 -34.98 50.07
C SER A 257 6.32 -35.73 51.25
N SER A 258 4.98 -35.85 51.27
CA SER A 258 4.24 -36.57 52.30
C SER A 258 4.64 -38.05 52.38
N VAL A 259 4.60 -38.73 51.23
CA VAL A 259 5.03 -40.14 51.14
C VAL A 259 6.46 -40.33 51.61
N SER A 260 7.36 -39.44 51.20
CA SER A 260 8.77 -39.49 51.66
C SER A 260 8.94 -39.34 53.17
N HIS A 261 8.14 -38.46 53.77
CA HIS A 261 8.13 -38.27 55.22
C HIS A 261 7.56 -39.50 55.96
N GLU A 262 6.42 -40.01 55.49
CA GLU A 262 5.76 -41.18 56.07
C GLU A 262 6.59 -42.45 55.94
N LEU A 263 7.39 -42.60 54.91
CA LEU A 263 8.36 -43.70 54.72
C LEU A 263 9.61 -43.56 55.57
N ARG A 264 10.12 -42.35 55.78
CA ARG A 264 11.38 -42.10 56.49
C ARG A 264 11.28 -42.51 57.98
N THR A 265 10.13 -42.18 58.60
CA THR A 265 9.92 -42.44 60.05
C THR A 265 10.03 -43.93 60.41
N PRO A 266 9.28 -44.86 59.80
CA PRO A 266 9.41 -46.28 60.07
C PRO A 266 10.76 -46.88 59.68
N LEU A 267 11.36 -46.39 58.54
CA LEU A 267 12.67 -46.83 58.13
C LEU A 267 13.75 -46.45 59.17
N THR A 268 13.67 -45.25 59.73
CA THR A 268 14.61 -44.81 60.78
C THR A 268 14.47 -45.68 62.05
N ALA A 269 13.23 -46.06 62.42
CA ALA A 269 13.00 -46.95 63.55
C ALA A 269 13.54 -48.39 63.31
N ILE A 270 13.30 -48.93 62.08
CA ILE A 270 13.83 -50.25 61.68
C ILE A 270 15.35 -50.27 61.72
N ASN A 271 16.01 -49.25 61.09
CA ASN A 271 17.46 -49.17 61.03
C ASN A 271 18.05 -48.99 62.45
N GLY A 272 17.48 -48.04 63.23
CA GLY A 272 18.00 -47.79 64.62
C GLY A 272 17.92 -49.01 65.50
N TRP A 273 16.79 -49.72 65.46
CA TRP A 273 16.68 -50.96 66.21
C TRP A 273 17.57 -52.09 65.63
N GLY A 274 17.69 -52.17 64.32
CA GLY A 274 18.61 -53.12 63.66
C GLY A 274 20.08 -52.90 64.06
N GLU A 275 20.54 -51.63 64.02
CA GLU A 275 21.90 -51.26 64.47
C GLU A 275 22.09 -51.54 65.97
N THR A 276 21.16 -51.16 66.82
CA THR A 276 21.23 -51.44 68.29
C THR A 276 21.33 -52.93 68.57
N LEU A 277 20.55 -53.77 67.86
CA LEU A 277 20.63 -55.24 68.04
C LEU A 277 21.89 -55.91 67.50
N LEU A 278 22.60 -55.26 66.54
CA LEU A 278 23.80 -55.75 65.94
C LEU A 278 25.04 -55.35 66.75
N GLU A 279 25.03 -54.15 67.39
CA GLU A 279 26.22 -53.63 68.08
C GLU A 279 26.26 -53.94 69.56
N ASP A 280 25.15 -54.30 70.21
CA ASP A 280 25.09 -54.58 71.64
C ASP A 280 25.31 -56.08 71.97
N GLU A 281 26.54 -56.47 72.15
CA GLU A 281 26.91 -57.84 72.58
C GLU A 281 26.34 -58.23 73.93
N SER A 282 25.79 -57.30 74.72
CA SER A 282 25.20 -57.54 76.03
C SER A 282 23.67 -57.55 76.01
N CYS A 283 23.04 -57.59 74.86
CA CYS A 283 21.60 -57.54 74.68
C CYS A 283 20.91 -58.70 75.33
N ASP A 284 20.02 -58.41 76.33
CA ASP A 284 19.25 -59.44 76.96
C ASP A 284 18.09 -59.94 76.09
N ALA A 285 17.57 -61.14 76.39
CA ALA A 285 16.52 -61.79 75.62
C ALA A 285 15.19 -60.94 75.53
N GLN A 286 15.01 -60.05 76.47
CA GLN A 286 13.76 -59.18 76.53
C GLN A 286 13.98 -57.97 75.60
N GLN A 287 15.16 -57.38 75.52
CA GLN A 287 15.55 -56.30 74.66
C GLN A 287 15.59 -56.74 73.18
N LEU A 288 16.14 -57.93 72.91
CA LEU A 288 16.12 -58.55 71.56
C LEU A 288 14.67 -58.73 71.07
N ARG A 289 13.83 -59.30 71.90
CA ARG A 289 12.40 -59.55 71.56
C ARG A 289 11.63 -58.24 71.29
N ARG A 290 11.91 -57.19 72.08
CA ARG A 290 11.28 -55.87 71.91
C ARG A 290 11.76 -55.21 70.59
N GLY A 291 13.05 -55.20 70.23
CA GLY A 291 13.58 -54.65 69.02
C GLY A 291 13.01 -55.33 67.78
N VAL A 292 13.02 -56.68 67.78
CA VAL A 292 12.43 -57.46 66.64
C VAL A 292 10.92 -57.17 66.49
N GLN A 293 10.21 -57.02 67.63
CA GLN A 293 8.77 -56.66 67.54
C GLN A 293 8.53 -55.27 66.94
N ILE A 294 9.38 -54.29 67.23
CA ILE A 294 9.24 -52.95 66.67
C ILE A 294 9.59 -53.01 65.16
N ILE A 295 10.66 -53.68 64.76
CA ILE A 295 11.02 -53.85 63.37
C ILE A 295 9.87 -54.52 62.56
N LEU A 296 9.28 -55.60 63.08
CA LEU A 296 8.15 -56.28 62.44
C LEU A 296 6.91 -55.41 62.39
N LYS A 297 6.62 -54.63 63.41
CA LYS A 297 5.50 -53.68 63.44
C LYS A 297 5.62 -52.61 62.38
N GLU A 298 6.81 -51.96 62.33
CA GLU A 298 7.05 -50.89 61.33
C GLU A 298 7.15 -51.45 59.90
N SER A 299 7.71 -52.65 59.69
CA SER A 299 7.68 -53.35 58.40
C SER A 299 6.27 -53.65 57.89
N ARG A 300 5.38 -54.15 58.79
CA ARG A 300 3.96 -54.36 58.46
C ARG A 300 3.25 -53.04 58.16
N ARG A 301 3.57 -51.96 58.88
CA ARG A 301 3.03 -50.62 58.61
C ARG A 301 3.41 -50.12 57.21
N LEU A 302 4.68 -50.27 56.83
CA LEU A 302 5.16 -49.94 55.50
C LEU A 302 4.46 -50.76 54.42
N THR A 303 4.26 -52.09 54.60
CA THR A 303 3.57 -52.95 53.64
C THR A 303 2.09 -52.54 53.44
N ASN A 304 1.44 -52.04 54.50
CA ASN A 304 0.05 -51.56 54.41
C ASN A 304 -0.08 -50.13 53.84
N MET A 305 0.99 -49.38 53.71
CA MET A 305 1.04 -48.02 53.18
C MET A 305 1.24 -47.99 51.65
N VAL A 306 1.78 -49.03 51.08
CA VAL A 306 1.98 -49.28 49.64
C VAL A 306 0.79 -50.05 49.08
#